data_e92c97898f360cb9ddaca645893cb6ff
#
_entry.id   e92c97898f360cb9ddaca645893cb6ff
#
_cell.length_a   1.000
_cell.length_b   1.000
_cell.length_c   1.000
_cell.angle_alpha   90.00
_cell.angle_beta   90.00
_cell.angle_gamma   90.00
#
_symmetry.space_group_name_H-M   'P 1'
#
loop_
_entity.id
_entity.type
_entity.pdbx_description
1 polymer ?
#
loop_
_entity_poly.entity_id
_entity_poly.type
_entity_poly.pdbx_seq_one_letter_code
_entity_poly.pdbx_strand_id
1 'polypeptide(L)'
;MRITREKLKEILASHGKWLRCENGGERAGLSGADLSGADLGGAYLSGADLGKTYYQIVRIGRRNATTTYCVEDDNVVCGCWNDYKGGTLEEFKKRVESIYGEEGKKPNKKYYTQYMAAIEFFEKMAKLAKMEEG
;
A
#
# COMPACT_ATOMS: atom_id res chain seq x y z
N MET A 1 2.08 14.76 -11.21
CA MET A 1 1.44 14.30 -12.47
C MET A 1 0.53 13.14 -12.18
N ARG A 2 -0.70 13.27 -12.62
CA ARG A 2 -1.68 12.20 -12.39
C ARG A 2 -1.58 11.14 -13.49
N ILE A 3 -1.54 9.87 -13.09
CA ILE A 3 -1.42 8.77 -14.01
C ILE A 3 -2.75 8.03 -14.12
N THR A 4 -3.14 7.61 -15.33
CA THR A 4 -4.37 6.85 -15.51
C THR A 4 -4.21 5.41 -15.01
N ARG A 5 -5.34 4.77 -14.67
CA ARG A 5 -5.33 3.38 -14.22
C ARG A 5 -4.73 2.44 -15.28
N GLU A 6 -5.09 2.65 -16.54
CA GLU A 6 -4.60 1.86 -17.68
C GLU A 6 -3.09 2.02 -17.86
N LYS A 7 -2.61 3.24 -17.79
CA LYS A 7 -1.17 3.53 -17.92
C LYS A 7 -0.38 2.90 -16.78
N LEU A 8 -0.92 3.00 -15.55
CA LEU A 8 -0.28 2.39 -14.39
C LEU A 8 -0.19 0.87 -14.56
N LYS A 9 -1.25 0.23 -15.05
CA LYS A 9 -1.25 -1.23 -15.32
C LYS A 9 -0.17 -1.62 -16.33
N GLU A 10 0.00 -0.85 -17.39
CA GLU A 10 1.03 -1.08 -18.39
C GLU A 10 2.42 -0.99 -17.78
N ILE A 11 2.66 0.05 -16.99
CA ILE A 11 3.95 0.28 -16.32
C ILE A 11 4.26 -0.88 -15.37
N LEU A 12 3.29 -1.29 -14.57
CA LEU A 12 3.48 -2.37 -13.60
C LEU A 12 3.68 -3.72 -14.27
N ALA A 13 2.99 -3.98 -15.38
CA ALA A 13 3.18 -5.22 -16.15
C ALA A 13 4.59 -5.27 -16.73
N SER A 14 5.08 -4.17 -17.28
CA SER A 14 6.45 -4.06 -17.80
C SER A 14 7.48 -4.24 -16.69
N HIS A 15 7.24 -3.64 -15.53
CA HIS A 15 8.11 -3.80 -14.35
C HIS A 15 8.17 -5.25 -13.89
N GLY A 16 7.03 -5.96 -13.94
CA GLY A 16 6.98 -7.38 -13.64
C GLY A 16 7.89 -8.19 -14.55
N LYS A 17 7.90 -7.89 -15.84
CA LYS A 17 8.81 -8.52 -16.80
C LYS A 17 10.27 -8.20 -16.45
N TRP A 18 10.56 -6.95 -16.11
CA TRP A 18 11.89 -6.54 -15.69
C TRP A 18 12.39 -7.34 -14.48
N LEU A 19 11.52 -7.53 -13.48
CA LEU A 19 11.84 -8.31 -12.28
C LEU A 19 12.13 -9.79 -12.61
N ARG A 20 11.48 -10.34 -13.65
CA ARG A 20 11.70 -11.73 -14.09
C ARG A 20 12.79 -11.86 -15.15
N CYS A 21 13.48 -10.77 -15.47
CA CYS A 21 14.50 -10.73 -16.51
C CYS A 21 13.98 -11.13 -17.89
N GLU A 22 12.72 -10.83 -18.18
CA GLU A 22 12.10 -11.10 -19.47
C GLU A 22 12.38 -9.97 -20.47
N ASN A 23 12.48 -10.34 -21.76
CA ASN A 23 12.67 -9.34 -22.81
C ASN A 23 11.51 -8.36 -22.87
N GLY A 24 11.84 -7.08 -23.10
CA GLY A 24 10.84 -6.02 -23.20
C GLY A 24 10.38 -5.44 -21.87
N GLY A 25 10.90 -5.96 -20.75
CA GLY A 25 10.59 -5.41 -19.45
C GLY A 25 11.41 -4.16 -19.15
N GLU A 26 10.77 -3.19 -18.52
CA GLU A 26 11.43 -1.95 -18.09
C GLU A 26 11.12 -1.68 -16.62
N ARG A 27 12.11 -1.20 -15.89
CA ARG A 27 11.92 -0.79 -14.49
C ARG A 27 10.90 0.34 -14.42
N ALA A 28 9.94 0.21 -13.52
CA ALA A 28 8.90 1.23 -13.38
C ALA A 28 9.50 2.54 -12.89
N GLY A 29 9.31 3.62 -13.65
CA GLY A 29 9.70 4.96 -13.27
C GLY A 29 8.44 5.76 -12.94
N LEU A 30 8.12 5.86 -11.67
CA LEU A 30 6.92 6.52 -11.18
C LEU A 30 7.24 7.75 -10.33
N SER A 31 8.49 8.20 -10.36
CA SER A 31 8.90 9.40 -9.63
C SER A 31 8.11 10.60 -10.14
N GLY A 32 7.50 11.35 -9.22
CA GLY A 32 6.66 12.48 -9.56
C GLY A 32 5.22 12.13 -9.93
N ALA A 33 4.88 10.84 -10.04
CA ALA A 33 3.50 10.43 -10.30
C ALA A 33 2.69 10.52 -9.01
N ASP A 34 1.43 10.95 -9.14
CA ASP A 34 0.51 10.95 -8.01
C ASP A 34 -0.14 9.57 -7.92
N LEU A 35 0.30 8.79 -6.93
CA LEU A 35 -0.20 7.44 -6.70
C LEU A 35 -1.23 7.37 -5.57
N SER A 36 -1.65 8.51 -5.04
CA SER A 36 -2.68 8.55 -3.99
C SER A 36 -3.95 7.88 -4.50
N GLY A 37 -4.43 6.90 -3.77
CA GLY A 37 -5.60 6.14 -4.16
C GLY A 37 -5.37 5.16 -5.31
N ALA A 38 -4.12 4.98 -5.78
CA ALA A 38 -3.82 4.04 -6.84
C ALA A 38 -3.99 2.60 -6.35
N ASP A 39 -4.53 1.74 -7.20
CA ASP A 39 -4.66 0.32 -6.91
C ASP A 39 -3.34 -0.37 -7.21
N LEU A 40 -2.52 -0.57 -6.18
CA LEU A 40 -1.25 -1.26 -6.27
C LEU A 40 -1.34 -2.70 -5.77
N GLY A 41 -2.56 -3.18 -5.52
CA GLY A 41 -2.80 -4.54 -5.07
C GLY A 41 -2.25 -5.56 -6.07
N GLY A 42 -1.48 -6.52 -5.57
CA GLY A 42 -0.87 -7.53 -6.42
C GLY A 42 0.37 -7.06 -7.19
N ALA A 43 0.74 -5.79 -7.10
CA ALA A 43 1.91 -5.25 -7.78
C ALA A 43 3.17 -5.50 -6.95
N TYR A 44 4.22 -5.94 -7.61
CA TYR A 44 5.55 -6.07 -7.00
C TYR A 44 6.36 -4.82 -7.35
N LEU A 45 6.65 -4.00 -6.33
CA LEU A 45 7.31 -2.72 -6.52
C LEU A 45 8.82 -2.73 -6.26
N SER A 46 9.37 -3.92 -6.01
CA SER A 46 10.81 -4.05 -5.73
C SER A 46 11.64 -3.42 -6.85
N GLY A 47 12.54 -2.51 -6.49
CA GLY A 47 13.38 -1.82 -7.47
C GLY A 47 12.70 -0.74 -8.29
N ALA A 48 11.39 -0.52 -8.13
CA ALA A 48 10.70 0.55 -8.85
C ALA A 48 11.16 1.93 -8.36
N ASP A 49 11.24 2.87 -9.29
CA ASP A 49 11.54 4.27 -8.96
C ASP A 49 10.21 4.98 -8.68
N LEU A 50 9.88 5.13 -7.42
CA LEU A 50 8.59 5.67 -6.98
C LEU A 50 8.64 7.14 -6.57
N GLY A 51 9.82 7.68 -6.33
CA GLY A 51 10.00 9.05 -5.87
C GLY A 51 9.52 9.31 -4.45
N LYS A 52 8.78 8.37 -3.86
CA LYS A 52 8.27 8.42 -2.49
C LYS A 52 8.50 7.07 -1.83
N THR A 53 8.35 7.02 -0.52
CA THR A 53 8.59 5.81 0.27
C THR A 53 7.29 5.02 0.44
N TYR A 54 7.26 3.81 -0.12
CA TYR A 54 6.11 2.90 -0.03
C TYR A 54 6.50 1.62 0.67
N TYR A 55 5.62 1.12 1.51
CA TYR A 55 5.74 -0.20 2.12
C TYR A 55 4.51 -1.02 1.77
N GLN A 56 4.71 -2.28 1.43
CA GLN A 56 3.61 -3.19 1.11
C GLN A 56 3.66 -4.40 2.00
N ILE A 57 2.51 -4.81 2.51
CA ILE A 57 2.36 -6.04 3.28
C ILE A 57 1.32 -6.88 2.57
N VAL A 58 1.65 -8.14 2.30
CA VAL A 58 0.77 -9.06 1.57
C VAL A 58 0.27 -10.15 2.50
N ARG A 59 -0.80 -10.81 2.08
CA ARG A 59 -1.37 -11.99 2.77
C ARG A 59 -1.94 -11.71 4.15
N ILE A 60 -2.44 -10.51 4.38
CA ILE A 60 -3.14 -10.22 5.62
C ILE A 60 -4.60 -9.92 5.32
N GLY A 61 -5.45 -10.15 6.32
CA GLY A 61 -6.87 -9.92 6.21
C GLY A 61 -7.61 -11.02 5.48
N ARG A 62 -8.92 -10.81 5.36
CA ARG A 62 -9.84 -11.82 4.83
C ARG A 62 -9.55 -12.24 3.39
N ARG A 63 -9.08 -11.33 2.56
CA ARG A 63 -8.85 -11.58 1.13
C ARG A 63 -7.39 -11.81 0.77
N ASN A 64 -6.52 -11.90 1.76
CA ASN A 64 -5.07 -11.97 1.52
C ASN A 64 -4.59 -10.87 0.56
N ALA A 65 -5.23 -9.70 0.66
CA ALA A 65 -4.94 -8.58 -0.22
C ALA A 65 -3.64 -7.88 0.18
N THR A 66 -3.16 -7.02 -0.71
CA THR A 66 -1.99 -6.19 -0.45
C THR A 66 -2.42 -4.90 0.23
N THR A 67 -1.74 -4.53 1.30
CA THR A 67 -1.91 -3.25 1.97
C THR A 67 -0.70 -2.40 1.68
N THR A 68 -0.90 -1.25 1.06
CA THR A 68 0.19 -0.36 0.63
C THR A 68 0.11 0.96 1.40
N TYR A 69 1.25 1.37 1.98
CA TYR A 69 1.35 2.62 2.73
C TYR A 69 2.39 3.54 2.11
N CYS A 70 2.00 4.80 1.88
CA CYS A 70 2.92 5.85 1.45
C CYS A 70 3.25 6.74 2.65
N VAL A 71 4.52 6.80 3.01
CA VAL A 71 4.97 7.55 4.19
C VAL A 71 4.73 9.06 4.02
N GLU A 72 5.16 9.62 2.90
CA GLU A 72 5.10 11.08 2.67
C GLU A 72 3.67 11.61 2.64
N ASP A 73 2.76 10.84 2.05
CA ASP A 73 1.35 11.24 1.94
C ASP A 73 0.49 10.78 3.11
N ASP A 74 1.04 9.94 4.00
CA ASP A 74 0.27 9.28 5.07
C ASP A 74 -1.00 8.67 4.50
N ASN A 75 -0.84 7.80 3.50
CA ASN A 75 -1.97 7.19 2.80
C ASN A 75 -1.84 5.67 2.76
N VAL A 76 -2.88 4.99 3.25
CA VAL A 76 -2.98 3.53 3.21
C VAL A 76 -4.03 3.15 2.18
N VAL A 77 -3.68 2.25 1.27
CA VAL A 77 -4.63 1.66 0.32
C VAL A 77 -4.74 0.18 0.64
N CYS A 78 -5.96 -0.29 0.84
CA CYS A 78 -6.23 -1.69 1.17
C CYS A 78 -7.50 -2.14 0.46
N GLY A 79 -7.35 -2.86 -0.64
CA GLY A 79 -8.48 -3.31 -1.45
C GLY A 79 -9.38 -2.15 -1.87
N CYS A 80 -10.67 -2.36 -1.77
CA CYS A 80 -11.66 -1.35 -2.19
C CYS A 80 -12.03 -0.35 -1.09
N TRP A 81 -11.32 -0.35 0.03
CA TRP A 81 -11.63 0.55 1.13
C TRP A 81 -11.68 2.00 0.66
N ASN A 82 -12.74 2.70 1.08
CA ASN A 82 -12.97 4.11 0.76
C ASN A 82 -12.93 4.39 -0.73
N ASP A 83 -13.65 3.55 -1.52
CA ASP A 83 -13.71 3.65 -2.98
C ASP A 83 -12.33 3.60 -3.64
N TYR A 84 -11.45 2.73 -3.14
CA TYR A 84 -10.07 2.54 -3.63
C TYR A 84 -9.15 3.74 -3.37
N LYS A 85 -9.62 4.77 -2.68
CA LYS A 85 -8.82 5.96 -2.37
C LYS A 85 -7.94 5.78 -1.14
N GLY A 86 -8.35 4.88 -0.25
CA GLY A 86 -7.65 4.69 1.02
C GLY A 86 -7.86 5.85 1.97
N GLY A 87 -6.95 6.07 2.86
CA GLY A 87 -7.01 7.15 3.85
C GLY A 87 -5.75 7.18 4.69
N THR A 88 -5.76 8.02 5.72
CA THR A 88 -4.62 8.13 6.63
C THR A 88 -4.48 6.85 7.47
N LEU A 89 -3.30 6.67 8.05
CA LEU A 89 -3.04 5.52 8.91
C LEU A 89 -4.00 5.49 10.11
N GLU A 90 -4.32 6.64 10.68
CA GLU A 90 -5.27 6.74 11.79
C GLU A 90 -6.68 6.33 11.35
N GLU A 91 -7.12 6.77 10.19
CA GLU A 91 -8.41 6.39 9.62
C GLU A 91 -8.48 4.89 9.36
N PHE A 92 -7.42 4.32 8.84
CA PHE A 92 -7.33 2.88 8.61
C PHE A 92 -7.43 2.10 9.92
N LYS A 93 -6.73 2.55 10.95
CA LYS A 93 -6.78 1.93 12.27
C LYS A 93 -8.20 1.92 12.84
N LYS A 94 -8.90 3.06 12.74
CA LYS A 94 -10.29 3.16 13.20
C LYS A 94 -11.19 2.20 12.43
N ARG A 95 -10.98 2.08 11.13
CA ARG A 95 -11.75 1.15 10.32
C ARG A 95 -11.52 -0.30 10.75
N VAL A 96 -10.28 -0.69 10.98
CA VAL A 96 -9.94 -2.04 11.43
C VAL A 96 -10.64 -2.35 12.75
N GLU A 97 -10.58 -1.42 13.70
CA GLU A 97 -11.24 -1.58 14.99
C GLU A 97 -12.76 -1.68 14.85
N SER A 98 -13.35 -0.89 13.94
CA SER A 98 -14.81 -0.87 13.75
C SER A 98 -15.36 -2.14 13.10
N ILE A 99 -14.50 -2.90 12.43
CA ILE A 99 -14.93 -4.14 11.77
C ILE A 99 -14.48 -5.37 12.55
N TYR A 100 -13.21 -5.47 12.87
CA TYR A 100 -12.60 -6.67 13.44
C TYR A 100 -12.29 -6.61 14.93
N GLY A 101 -12.43 -5.45 15.56
CA GLY A 101 -12.26 -5.32 17.00
C GLY A 101 -13.35 -6.07 17.77
N GLU A 102 -13.19 -6.21 19.08
CA GLU A 102 -14.16 -6.97 19.93
C GLU A 102 -15.59 -6.47 19.78
N GLU A 103 -15.78 -5.16 19.61
CA GLU A 103 -17.11 -4.56 19.47
C GLU A 103 -17.41 -4.20 18.02
N GLY A 104 -16.63 -4.71 17.09
CA GLY A 104 -16.81 -4.41 15.67
C GLY A 104 -17.97 -5.16 15.02
N LYS A 105 -18.23 -4.84 13.76
CA LYS A 105 -19.33 -5.46 13.00
C LYS A 105 -19.10 -6.94 12.72
N LYS A 106 -17.85 -7.35 12.52
CA LYS A 106 -17.47 -8.74 12.25
C LYS A 106 -16.20 -9.06 13.04
N PRO A 107 -16.29 -9.19 14.37
CA PRO A 107 -15.10 -9.42 15.20
C PRO A 107 -14.30 -10.62 14.72
N ASN A 108 -12.99 -10.42 14.57
CA ASN A 108 -12.10 -11.50 14.14
C ASN A 108 -10.69 -11.21 14.67
N LYS A 109 -10.30 -11.96 15.68
CA LYS A 109 -9.03 -11.76 16.35
C LYS A 109 -7.82 -11.92 15.42
N LYS A 110 -7.88 -12.89 14.51
CA LYS A 110 -6.80 -13.14 13.55
C LYS A 110 -6.57 -11.94 12.63
N TYR A 111 -7.63 -11.46 11.99
CA TYR A 111 -7.53 -10.33 11.07
C TYR A 111 -7.19 -9.04 11.80
N TYR A 112 -7.80 -8.84 12.97
CA TYR A 112 -7.48 -7.69 13.81
C TYR A 112 -5.98 -7.64 14.12
N THR A 113 -5.43 -8.77 14.58
CA THR A 113 -4.01 -8.86 14.93
C THR A 113 -3.11 -8.61 13.72
N GLN A 114 -3.47 -9.17 12.56
CA GLN A 114 -2.69 -8.98 11.33
C GLN A 114 -2.65 -7.50 10.93
N TYR A 115 -3.80 -6.84 10.89
CA TYR A 115 -3.87 -5.44 10.50
C TYR A 115 -3.21 -4.51 11.53
N MET A 116 -3.38 -4.79 12.82
CA MET A 116 -2.75 -3.96 13.85
C MET A 116 -1.23 -4.09 13.82
N ALA A 117 -0.71 -5.28 13.50
CA ALA A 117 0.74 -5.48 13.33
C ALA A 117 1.26 -4.68 12.12
N ALA A 118 0.50 -4.65 11.02
CA ALA A 118 0.85 -3.86 9.84
C ALA A 118 0.86 -2.37 10.17
N ILE A 119 -0.17 -1.89 10.86
CA ILE A 119 -0.27 -0.49 11.28
C ILE A 119 0.92 -0.09 12.15
N GLU A 120 1.26 -0.93 13.12
CA GLU A 120 2.40 -0.67 14.00
C GLU A 120 3.70 -0.57 13.19
N PHE A 121 3.90 -1.46 12.22
CA PHE A 121 5.05 -1.41 11.33
C PHE A 121 5.09 -0.09 10.56
N PHE A 122 3.98 0.32 9.95
CA PHE A 122 3.89 1.56 9.19
C PHE A 122 4.16 2.78 10.07
N GLU A 123 3.63 2.80 11.30
CA GLU A 123 3.87 3.89 12.25
C GLU A 123 5.35 4.02 12.57
N LYS A 124 6.03 2.91 12.81
CA LYS A 124 7.47 2.90 13.10
C LYS A 124 8.29 3.38 11.91
N MET A 125 7.94 2.95 10.71
CA MET A 125 8.66 3.36 9.50
C MET A 125 8.46 4.84 9.20
N ALA A 126 7.26 5.36 9.39
CA ALA A 126 6.98 6.79 9.24
C ALA A 126 7.76 7.63 10.24
N LYS A 127 7.85 7.15 11.47
CA LYS A 127 8.59 7.83 12.53
C LYS A 127 10.09 7.88 12.23
N LEU A 128 10.65 6.76 11.73
CA LEU A 128 12.05 6.70 11.33
C LEU A 128 12.35 7.68 10.20
N ALA A 129 11.47 7.77 9.22
CA ALA A 129 11.64 8.69 8.11
C ALA A 129 11.73 10.15 8.58
N LYS A 130 10.89 10.53 9.55
CA LYS A 130 10.93 11.87 10.14
C LYS A 130 12.23 12.14 10.90
N MET A 131 12.76 11.14 11.56
CA MET A 131 14.03 11.26 12.28
C MET A 131 15.20 11.45 11.33
N GLU A 132 15.18 10.79 10.17
CA GLU A 132 16.22 10.92 9.15
C GLU A 132 16.22 12.31 8.50
N GLU A 133 15.06 12.95 8.40
CA GLU A 133 14.93 14.31 7.85
C GLU A 133 15.42 15.37 8.83
N GLY A 134 15.40 15.06 10.12
CA GLY A 134 15.84 15.96 11.16
C GLY A 134 17.33 15.93 11.37
#